data_47fe03034435e4be80d900f9113f62a5
#
_entry.id   47fe03034435e4be80d900f9113f62a5
#
_cell.length_a   1.000
_cell.length_b   1.000
_cell.length_c   1.000
_cell.angle_alpha   90.00
_cell.angle_beta   90.00
_cell.angle_gamma   90.00
#
_symmetry.space_group_name_H-M   'P 1'
#
loop_
_entity.id
_entity.type
_entity.pdbx_description
1 polymer ?
#
loop_
_entity_poly.entity_id
_entity_poly.type
_entity_poly.pdbx_seq_one_letter_code
_entity_poly.pdbx_strand_id
1 'polypeptide(L)'
;MLQNLAAEITPSRLDGYISQHLQFLADFSTARYKWTKQQLSTMSWLIRKQHPSLTFPLFQLFIVQCMAGKYGKFYDKLDAVELLSWLQKFLADLDAWRRYNWDTRPQN
;
A
#
# COMPACT_ATOMS: atom_id res chain seq x y z
N MET A 1 -12.67 4.55 15.14
CA MET A 1 -11.44 3.79 14.91
C MET A 1 -11.40 3.26 13.50
N LEU A 2 -10.21 3.18 12.96
CA LEU A 2 -10.04 2.75 11.57
C LEU A 2 -10.52 1.32 11.33
N GLN A 3 -10.31 0.43 12.30
CA GLN A 3 -10.80 -0.94 12.18
C GLN A 3 -12.31 -1.00 12.08
N ASN A 4 -13.00 -0.19 12.88
CA ASN A 4 -14.45 -0.13 12.82
C ASN A 4 -14.94 0.46 11.50
N LEU A 5 -14.23 1.47 11.02
CA LEU A 5 -14.53 2.07 9.72
C LEU A 5 -14.37 1.06 8.61
N ALA A 6 -13.28 0.27 8.64
CA ALA A 6 -13.04 -0.76 7.63
C ALA A 6 -14.13 -1.84 7.70
N ALA A 7 -14.62 -2.18 8.89
CA ALA A 7 -15.68 -3.17 9.05
C ALA A 7 -17.01 -2.67 8.49
N GLU A 8 -17.23 -1.37 8.48
CA GLU A 8 -18.46 -0.76 7.97
C GLU A 8 -18.41 -0.57 6.46
N ILE A 9 -17.23 -0.62 5.85
CA ILE A 9 -17.05 -0.43 4.41
C ILE A 9 -17.10 -1.79 3.73
N THR A 10 -17.89 -1.89 2.67
CA THR A 10 -18.00 -3.13 1.90
C THR A 10 -16.67 -3.46 1.23
N PRO A 11 -16.37 -4.74 0.96
CA PRO A 11 -15.16 -5.11 0.23
C PRO A 11 -15.01 -4.38 -1.10
N SER A 12 -16.11 -4.12 -1.77
CA SER A 12 -16.16 -3.37 -3.03
C SER A 12 -15.59 -1.96 -2.84
N ARG A 13 -15.98 -1.29 -1.76
CA ARG A 13 -15.51 0.06 -1.45
C ARG A 13 -14.03 0.08 -1.07
N LEU A 14 -13.60 -0.92 -0.32
CA LEU A 14 -12.20 -1.07 0.04
C LEU A 14 -11.33 -1.23 -1.20
N ASP A 15 -11.76 -2.11 -2.11
CA ASP A 15 -11.05 -2.32 -3.36
C ASP A 15 -11.01 -1.04 -4.18
N GLY A 16 -12.11 -0.29 -4.21
CA GLY A 16 -12.18 0.98 -4.89
C GLY A 16 -11.21 2.01 -4.32
N TYR A 17 -11.11 2.08 -2.99
CA TYR A 17 -10.20 2.98 -2.31
C TYR A 17 -8.73 2.64 -2.67
N ILE A 18 -8.38 1.37 -2.59
CA ILE A 18 -7.03 0.90 -2.92
C ILE A 18 -6.72 1.18 -4.38
N SER A 19 -7.65 0.85 -5.29
CA SER A 19 -7.48 1.09 -6.72
C SER A 19 -7.26 2.57 -7.02
N GLN A 20 -8.00 3.45 -6.35
CA GLN A 20 -7.89 4.89 -6.55
C GLN A 20 -6.49 5.38 -6.18
N HIS A 21 -5.94 4.88 -5.08
CA HIS A 21 -4.61 5.28 -4.64
C HIS A 21 -3.52 4.70 -5.54
N LEU A 22 -3.71 3.49 -6.04
CA LEU A 22 -2.79 2.91 -7.04
C LEU A 22 -2.84 3.71 -8.33
N GLN A 23 -4.03 4.16 -8.74
CA GLN A 23 -4.17 4.99 -9.93
C GLN A 23 -3.48 6.34 -9.74
N PHE A 24 -3.56 6.91 -8.55
CA PHE A 24 -2.89 8.16 -8.22
C PHE A 24 -1.38 8.01 -8.37
N LEU A 25 -0.82 6.90 -7.87
CA LEU A 25 0.58 6.59 -8.05
C LEU A 25 0.93 6.43 -9.53
N ALA A 26 0.09 5.72 -10.28
CA ALA A 26 0.29 5.51 -11.71
C ALA A 26 0.31 6.83 -12.46
N ASP A 27 -0.62 7.73 -12.15
CA ASP A 27 -0.71 9.04 -12.80
C ASP A 27 0.50 9.91 -12.49
N PHE A 28 1.07 9.77 -11.30
CA PHE A 28 2.28 10.49 -10.91
C PHE A 28 3.51 9.94 -11.63
N SER A 29 3.52 8.65 -11.92
CA SER A 29 4.67 7.97 -12.53
C SER A 29 4.88 8.43 -13.97
N THR A 30 6.15 8.48 -14.39
CA THR A 30 6.51 8.77 -15.78
C THR A 30 6.58 7.52 -16.66
N ALA A 31 6.27 6.35 -16.10
CA ALA A 31 6.28 5.11 -16.85
C ALA A 31 5.30 5.17 -18.02
N ARG A 32 5.74 4.66 -19.18
CA ARG A 32 4.92 4.66 -20.38
C ARG A 32 3.74 3.73 -20.30
N TYR A 33 3.97 2.52 -19.75
CA TYR A 33 2.95 1.48 -19.66
C TYR A 33 2.40 1.43 -18.25
N LYS A 34 1.15 1.83 -18.12
CA LYS A 34 0.46 1.92 -16.83
C LYS A 34 -0.33 0.64 -16.55
N TRP A 35 -0.79 0.49 -15.30
CA TRP A 35 -1.66 -0.62 -14.96
C TRP A 35 -3.01 -0.47 -15.63
N THR A 36 -3.56 -1.60 -16.13
CA THR A 36 -4.92 -1.63 -16.66
C THR A 36 -5.91 -1.64 -15.50
N LYS A 37 -7.19 -1.39 -15.82
CA LYS A 37 -8.25 -1.50 -14.83
C LYS A 37 -8.28 -2.86 -14.17
N GLN A 38 -8.09 -3.92 -14.96
CA GLN A 38 -8.09 -5.28 -14.45
C GLN A 38 -6.91 -5.51 -13.50
N GLN A 39 -5.74 -4.98 -13.85
CA GLN A 39 -4.57 -5.10 -12.98
C GLN A 39 -4.81 -4.36 -11.66
N LEU A 40 -5.36 -3.16 -11.70
CA LEU A 40 -5.69 -2.40 -10.50
C LEU A 40 -6.66 -3.16 -9.60
N SER A 41 -7.68 -3.74 -10.20
CA SER A 41 -8.68 -4.51 -9.47
C SER A 41 -8.06 -5.75 -8.81
N THR A 42 -7.23 -6.47 -9.54
CA THR A 42 -6.56 -7.66 -9.04
C THR A 42 -5.57 -7.31 -7.93
N MET A 43 -4.80 -6.23 -8.11
CA MET A 43 -3.86 -5.76 -7.09
C MET A 43 -4.59 -5.39 -5.81
N SER A 44 -5.71 -4.69 -5.93
CA SER A 44 -6.51 -4.29 -4.78
C SER A 44 -7.02 -5.49 -4.01
N TRP A 45 -7.51 -6.49 -4.73
CA TRP A 45 -7.99 -7.73 -4.12
C TRP A 45 -6.86 -8.46 -3.39
N LEU A 46 -5.69 -8.57 -4.03
CA LEU A 46 -4.52 -9.22 -3.44
C LEU A 46 -4.06 -8.50 -2.18
N ILE A 47 -3.98 -7.17 -2.23
CA ILE A 47 -3.57 -6.36 -1.07
C ILE A 47 -4.52 -6.61 0.09
N ARG A 48 -5.82 -6.57 -0.17
CA ARG A 48 -6.82 -6.77 0.87
C ARG A 48 -6.74 -8.18 1.46
N LYS A 49 -6.49 -9.18 0.62
CA LYS A 49 -6.40 -10.57 1.06
C LYS A 49 -5.11 -10.86 1.82
N GLN A 50 -3.99 -10.33 1.37
CA GLN A 50 -2.69 -10.59 1.99
C GLN A 50 -2.46 -9.75 3.24
N HIS A 51 -3.09 -8.60 3.34
CA HIS A 51 -2.87 -7.66 4.43
C HIS A 51 -4.19 -7.16 5.00
N PRO A 52 -4.98 -8.06 5.65
CA PRO A 52 -6.32 -7.69 6.11
C PRO A 52 -6.33 -6.64 7.21
N SER A 53 -5.22 -6.45 7.91
CA SER A 53 -5.11 -5.45 8.97
C SER A 53 -4.53 -4.12 8.49
N LEU A 54 -4.26 -3.99 7.20
CA LEU A 54 -3.75 -2.74 6.62
C LEU A 54 -4.83 -1.66 6.73
N THR A 55 -4.45 -0.51 7.31
CA THR A 55 -5.36 0.63 7.47
C THR A 55 -5.21 1.61 6.32
N PHE A 56 -6.23 2.45 6.10
CA PHE A 56 -6.18 3.45 5.05
C PHE A 56 -5.02 4.43 5.21
N PRO A 57 -4.76 4.99 6.40
CA PRO A 57 -3.62 5.90 6.56
C PRO A 57 -2.28 5.23 6.29
N LEU A 58 -2.12 3.96 6.66
CA LEU A 58 -0.89 3.24 6.37
C LEU A 58 -0.71 3.01 4.87
N PHE A 59 -1.78 2.66 4.17
CA PHE A 59 -1.72 2.49 2.73
C PHE A 59 -1.39 3.81 2.04
N GLN A 60 -2.01 4.89 2.49
CA GLN A 60 -1.75 6.22 1.97
C GLN A 60 -0.29 6.62 2.17
N LEU A 61 0.25 6.35 3.35
CA LEU A 61 1.66 6.61 3.64
C LEU A 61 2.57 5.81 2.71
N PHE A 62 2.24 4.54 2.49
CA PHE A 62 2.99 3.69 1.57
C PHE A 62 3.03 4.30 0.16
N ILE A 63 1.88 4.74 -0.33
CA ILE A 63 1.78 5.35 -1.67
C ILE A 63 2.65 6.61 -1.75
N VAL A 64 2.61 7.45 -0.72
CA VAL A 64 3.45 8.65 -0.66
C VAL A 64 4.94 8.28 -0.70
N GLN A 65 5.33 7.25 0.01
CA GLN A 65 6.73 6.80 0.01
C GLN A 65 7.14 6.24 -1.35
N CYS A 66 6.23 5.56 -2.04
CA CYS A 66 6.49 5.10 -3.41
C CYS A 66 6.70 6.29 -4.35
N MET A 67 5.87 7.33 -4.21
CA MET A 67 5.99 8.54 -5.03
C MET A 67 7.31 9.27 -4.75
N ALA A 68 7.78 9.22 -3.52
CA ALA A 68 9.04 9.84 -3.13
C ALA A 68 10.27 9.02 -3.56
N GLY A 69 10.05 7.84 -4.12
CA GLY A 69 11.15 7.01 -4.62
C GLY A 69 11.86 6.17 -3.57
N LYS A 70 11.27 6.00 -2.40
CA LYS A 70 11.91 5.28 -1.29
C LYS A 70 12.29 3.85 -1.67
N TYR A 71 11.47 3.18 -2.47
CA TYR A 71 11.69 1.78 -2.85
C TYR A 71 12.30 1.62 -4.23
N GLY A 72 12.57 2.73 -4.91
CA GLY A 72 13.05 2.72 -6.26
C GLY A 72 12.07 3.38 -7.20
N LYS A 73 12.23 3.15 -8.48
CA LYS A 73 11.30 3.70 -9.48
C LYS A 73 11.04 2.69 -10.59
N PHE A 74 9.90 2.87 -11.22
CA PHE A 74 9.58 2.12 -12.42
C PHE A 74 10.21 2.84 -13.62
N TYR A 75 10.76 2.07 -14.55
CA TYR A 75 11.41 2.68 -15.71
C TYR A 75 10.42 2.87 -16.84
N ASP A 76 10.11 1.83 -17.59
CA ASP A 76 9.29 1.95 -18.78
C ASP A 76 7.83 1.57 -18.51
N LYS A 77 7.61 0.62 -17.61
CA LYS A 77 6.27 0.15 -17.29
C LYS A 77 6.10 0.00 -15.77
N LEU A 78 4.88 0.18 -15.32
CA LEU A 78 4.52 -0.11 -13.94
C LEU A 78 4.44 -1.62 -13.75
N ASP A 79 5.05 -2.11 -12.69
CA ASP A 79 5.12 -3.53 -12.40
C ASP A 79 4.35 -3.83 -11.13
N ALA A 80 3.28 -4.62 -11.26
CA ALA A 80 2.42 -4.96 -10.14
C ALA A 80 3.13 -5.82 -9.10
N VAL A 81 3.92 -6.79 -9.55
CA VAL A 81 4.66 -7.68 -8.65
C VAL A 81 5.68 -6.89 -7.84
N GLU A 82 6.36 -5.95 -8.49
CA GLU A 82 7.32 -5.07 -7.83
C GLU A 82 6.64 -4.24 -6.75
N LEU A 83 5.50 -3.64 -7.08
CA LEU A 83 4.77 -2.83 -6.11
C LEU A 83 4.31 -3.66 -4.91
N LEU A 84 3.81 -4.86 -5.14
CA LEU A 84 3.38 -5.73 -4.06
C LEU A 84 4.55 -6.12 -3.16
N SER A 85 5.74 -6.32 -3.74
CA SER A 85 6.93 -6.61 -2.96
C SER A 85 7.36 -5.38 -2.13
N TRP A 86 7.20 -4.17 -2.67
CA TRP A 86 7.46 -2.94 -1.93
C TRP A 86 6.52 -2.78 -0.74
N LEU A 87 5.25 -3.13 -0.92
CA LEU A 87 4.28 -3.08 0.18
C LEU A 87 4.66 -4.06 1.29
N GLN A 88 5.08 -5.26 0.93
CA GLN A 88 5.57 -6.23 1.90
C GLN A 88 6.74 -5.69 2.69
N LYS A 89 7.68 -5.05 2.01
CA LYS A 89 8.85 -4.45 2.65
C LYS A 89 8.45 -3.31 3.58
N PHE A 90 7.52 -2.47 3.13
CA PHE A 90 7.00 -1.38 3.95
C PHE A 90 6.41 -1.90 5.26
N LEU A 91 5.58 -2.93 5.18
CA LEU A 91 4.93 -3.49 6.36
C LEU A 91 5.92 -4.19 7.28
N ALA A 92 6.91 -4.87 6.72
CA ALA A 92 7.97 -5.51 7.50
C ALA A 92 8.81 -4.48 8.25
N ASP A 93 9.18 -3.39 7.57
CA ASP A 93 9.94 -2.30 8.17
C ASP A 93 9.14 -1.62 9.29
N LEU A 94 7.86 -1.43 9.06
CA LEU A 94 6.98 -0.84 10.07
C LEU A 94 6.88 -1.72 11.31
N ASP A 95 6.77 -3.03 11.11
CA ASP A 95 6.68 -3.99 12.21
C ASP A 95 7.99 -3.98 13.02
N ALA A 96 9.14 -3.97 12.34
CA ALA A 96 10.44 -3.90 12.99
C ALA A 96 10.59 -2.59 13.78
N TRP A 97 10.13 -1.47 13.23
CA TRP A 97 10.16 -0.19 13.90
C TRP A 97 9.29 -0.21 15.16
N ARG A 98 8.11 -0.80 15.09
CA ARG A 98 7.21 -0.92 16.25
C ARG A 98 7.85 -1.74 17.35
N ARG A 99 8.49 -2.85 17.01
CA ARG A 99 9.17 -3.70 17.98
C ARG A 99 10.33 -2.96 18.64
N TYR A 100 11.13 -2.27 17.85
CA TYR A 100 12.26 -1.51 18.38
C TYR A 100 11.79 -0.45 19.36
N ASN A 101 10.78 0.33 18.99
CA ASN A 101 10.28 1.40 19.84
C ASN A 101 9.61 0.86 21.11
N TRP A 102 8.94 -0.28 21.00
CA TRP A 102 8.32 -0.90 22.15
C TRP A 102 9.37 -1.38 23.16
N ASP A 103 10.41 -2.05 22.68
CA ASP A 103 11.44 -2.64 23.52
C ASP A 103 12.32 -1.59 24.17
N THR A 104 12.52 -0.44 23.52
CA THR A 104 13.39 0.64 24.05
C THR A 104 12.61 1.67 24.85
N ARG A 105 11.29 1.59 24.89
CA ARG A 105 10.47 2.55 25.61
C ARG A 105 10.71 2.43 27.11
N PRO A 106 10.92 3.56 27.82
CA PRO A 106 11.06 3.51 29.27
C PRO A 106 9.80 2.90 29.89
N GLN A 107 10.02 1.99 30.84
CA GLN A 107 8.91 1.36 31.53
C GLN A 107 8.73 2.06 32.88
N ASN A 108 7.60 2.70 33.02
CA ASN A 108 7.29 3.43 34.26
C ASN A 108 6.27 2.68 35.07
#